data_f5b6c5494539e0eadaff0a3d923de23a
#
_entry.id   f5b6c5494539e0eadaff0a3d923de23a
#
_cell.length_a   1.000
_cell.length_b   1.000
_cell.length_c   1.000
_cell.angle_alpha   90.00
_cell.angle_beta   90.00
_cell.angle_gamma   90.00
#
_symmetry.space_group_name_H-M   'P 1'
#
loop_
_entity.id
_entity.type
_entity.pdbx_description
1 polymer ?
#
loop_
_entity_poly.entity_id
_entity_poly.type
_entity_poly.pdbx_seq_one_letter_code
_entity_poly.pdbx_strand_id
1 'polypeptide(L)'
;MEWLGETAYGDALALQQAAVADRLAGRTPDRLLLLEHPAVITLGRSSDPANLRVGEGGLRELGVELFEVARGGDVTYHAPGQLVGYPIVDLDGLGRRDVHAHLRSLEAGLIEALEELGVPACRVPGWTGVFVDRGRSARRDGPERKIASIGVGVRRWVTFHGFALNVRLDLEGFEAIVPCGLYDVEMTSVAVELAREEGPRALDARRLAKLDQRVREAVARSMQVQLTS
;
A
#
# COMPACT_ATOMS: atom_id res chain seq x y z
N MET A 1 3.32 -10.61 13.21
CA MET A 1 3.54 -9.29 12.62
C MET A 1 4.88 -8.75 13.07
N GLU A 2 5.60 -8.07 12.17
CA GLU A 2 6.97 -7.58 12.39
C GLU A 2 7.10 -6.19 11.76
N TRP A 3 7.64 -5.22 12.52
CA TRP A 3 7.98 -3.88 12.04
C TRP A 3 9.48 -3.82 11.73
N LEU A 4 9.83 -3.50 10.48
CA LEU A 4 11.23 -3.52 9.99
C LEU A 4 11.86 -2.11 9.90
N GLY A 5 11.07 -1.05 10.16
CA GLY A 5 11.54 0.31 9.96
C GLY A 5 11.69 0.69 8.49
N GLU A 6 12.51 1.69 8.20
CA GLU A 6 12.88 2.04 6.84
C GLU A 6 13.86 0.99 6.29
N THR A 7 13.49 0.37 5.17
CA THR A 7 14.23 -0.76 4.59
C THR A 7 14.37 -0.56 3.10
N ALA A 8 15.58 -0.66 2.56
CA ALA A 8 15.85 -0.61 1.13
C ALA A 8 15.00 -1.65 0.38
N TYR A 9 14.53 -1.30 -0.82
CA TYR A 9 13.59 -2.17 -1.54
C TYR A 9 14.18 -3.54 -1.87
N GLY A 10 15.45 -3.59 -2.30
CA GLY A 10 16.16 -4.83 -2.58
C GLY A 10 16.26 -5.75 -1.36
N ASP A 11 16.57 -5.19 -0.19
CA ASP A 11 16.65 -5.96 1.08
C ASP A 11 15.28 -6.51 1.48
N ALA A 12 14.25 -5.68 1.40
CA ALA A 12 12.87 -6.10 1.69
C ALA A 12 12.40 -7.19 0.71
N LEU A 13 12.78 -7.12 -0.56
CA LEU A 13 12.46 -8.15 -1.55
C LEU A 13 13.15 -9.48 -1.22
N ALA A 14 14.42 -9.44 -0.79
CA ALA A 14 15.15 -10.63 -0.34
C ALA A 14 14.51 -11.25 0.92
N LEU A 15 14.09 -10.43 1.89
CA LEU A 15 13.35 -10.88 3.08
C LEU A 15 12.02 -11.54 2.72
N GLN A 16 11.26 -10.97 1.79
CA GLN A 16 10.02 -11.57 1.30
C GLN A 16 10.27 -12.93 0.66
N GLN A 17 11.28 -13.04 -0.23
CA GLN A 17 11.62 -14.30 -0.89
C GLN A 17 12.00 -15.40 0.11
N ALA A 18 12.79 -15.05 1.13
CA ALA A 18 13.15 -15.96 2.22
C ALA A 18 11.91 -16.39 3.02
N ALA A 19 11.04 -15.43 3.40
CA ALA A 19 9.82 -15.70 4.16
C ALA A 19 8.84 -16.61 3.37
N VAL A 20 8.70 -16.40 2.06
CA VAL A 20 7.92 -17.28 1.18
C VAL A 20 8.52 -18.69 1.13
N ALA A 21 9.84 -18.81 1.01
CA ALA A 21 10.51 -20.12 1.01
C ALA A 21 10.33 -20.86 2.34
N ASP A 22 10.42 -20.13 3.46
CA ASP A 22 10.21 -20.70 4.80
C ASP A 22 8.76 -21.15 5.01
N ARG A 23 7.79 -20.33 4.54
CA ARG A 23 6.37 -20.69 4.63
C ARG A 23 6.02 -21.89 3.78
N LEU A 24 6.53 -21.96 2.54
CA LEU A 24 6.36 -23.11 1.65
C LEU A 24 6.97 -24.40 2.19
N ALA A 25 8.02 -24.30 2.99
CA ALA A 25 8.66 -25.43 3.65
C ALA A 25 8.01 -25.78 5.01
N GLY A 26 6.97 -25.07 5.45
CA GLY A 26 6.31 -25.26 6.73
C GLY A 26 7.18 -24.87 7.94
N ARG A 27 8.26 -24.09 7.74
CA ARG A 27 9.17 -23.68 8.82
C ARG A 27 8.65 -22.51 9.64
N THR A 28 7.78 -21.69 9.04
CA THR A 28 7.20 -20.52 9.72
C THR A 28 5.69 -20.44 9.49
N PRO A 29 4.93 -19.86 10.42
CA PRO A 29 3.53 -19.51 10.19
C PRO A 29 3.41 -18.36 9.20
N ASP A 30 2.16 -18.00 8.88
CA ASP A 30 1.85 -16.78 8.13
C ASP A 30 2.39 -15.54 8.86
N ARG A 31 2.86 -14.54 8.09
CA ARG A 31 3.52 -13.35 8.61
C ARG A 31 2.99 -12.10 7.91
N LEU A 32 2.97 -10.99 8.64
CA LEU A 32 2.80 -9.66 8.08
C LEU A 32 4.06 -8.86 8.39
N LEU A 33 4.80 -8.46 7.35
CA LEU A 33 5.93 -7.56 7.43
C LEU A 33 5.43 -6.14 7.17
N LEU A 34 5.68 -5.21 8.08
CA LEU A 34 5.37 -3.79 7.94
C LEU A 34 6.67 -2.99 7.89
N LEU A 35 6.77 -2.03 6.99
CA LEU A 35 7.97 -1.23 6.77
C LEU A 35 7.66 0.08 6.04
N GLU A 36 8.67 0.91 5.87
CA GLU A 36 8.73 2.01 4.91
C GLU A 36 9.90 1.78 3.96
N HIS A 37 9.85 2.36 2.77
CA HIS A 37 10.98 2.36 1.82
C HIS A 37 11.57 3.74 1.63
N PRO A 38 12.87 3.88 1.35
CA PRO A 38 13.40 5.02 0.62
C PRO A 38 12.67 5.21 -0.72
N ALA A 39 12.84 6.39 -1.34
CA ALA A 39 12.19 6.70 -2.60
C ALA A 39 12.50 5.65 -3.69
N VAL A 40 11.47 4.95 -4.16
CA VAL A 40 11.58 3.88 -5.16
C VAL A 40 10.31 3.77 -5.99
N ILE A 41 10.47 3.51 -7.30
CA ILE A 41 9.38 3.16 -8.20
C ILE A 41 9.44 1.66 -8.50
N THR A 42 8.30 1.01 -8.48
CA THR A 42 8.19 -0.41 -8.84
C THR A 42 7.26 -0.62 -10.01
N LEU A 43 7.71 -1.41 -10.99
CA LEU A 43 6.96 -1.80 -12.17
C LEU A 43 6.39 -3.22 -11.94
N GLY A 44 5.07 -3.34 -11.91
CA GLY A 44 4.39 -4.62 -11.80
C GLY A 44 4.28 -5.34 -13.15
N ARG A 45 3.63 -6.52 -13.15
CA ARG A 45 3.51 -7.36 -14.36
C ARG A 45 2.70 -6.73 -15.49
N SER A 46 1.84 -5.77 -15.20
CA SER A 46 0.99 -5.08 -16.18
C SER A 46 1.47 -3.65 -16.44
N SER A 47 2.74 -3.36 -16.13
CA SER A 47 3.29 -2.02 -16.30
C SER A 47 3.37 -1.65 -17.78
N ASP A 48 2.84 -0.46 -18.10
CA ASP A 48 3.02 0.20 -19.35
C ASP A 48 4.18 1.21 -19.22
N PRO A 49 5.23 1.15 -20.04
CA PRO A 49 6.31 2.13 -20.03
C PRO A 49 5.83 3.58 -20.19
N ALA A 50 4.69 3.81 -20.85
CA ALA A 50 4.09 5.13 -21.00
C ALA A 50 3.60 5.72 -19.66
N ASN A 51 3.40 4.90 -18.63
CA ASN A 51 3.01 5.33 -17.28
C ASN A 51 4.20 5.80 -16.43
N LEU A 52 5.44 5.68 -16.93
CA LEU A 52 6.63 6.28 -16.35
C LEU A 52 6.89 7.63 -17.06
N ARG A 53 6.47 8.74 -16.43
CA ARG A 53 6.58 10.10 -17.01
C ARG A 53 8.00 10.62 -17.04
N VAL A 54 8.84 10.14 -16.13
CA VAL A 54 10.25 10.51 -16.01
C VAL A 54 11.09 9.31 -16.46
N GLY A 55 11.95 9.49 -17.47
CA GLY A 55 12.85 8.42 -17.93
C GLY A 55 13.87 8.04 -16.86
N GLU A 56 14.53 6.88 -17.03
CA GLU A 56 15.52 6.36 -16.06
C GLU A 56 16.62 7.37 -15.68
N GLY A 57 17.03 8.23 -16.62
CA GLY A 57 18.01 9.28 -16.36
C GLY A 57 17.52 10.30 -15.32
N GLY A 58 16.28 10.76 -15.48
CA GLY A 58 15.67 11.70 -14.54
C GLY A 58 15.40 11.08 -13.18
N LEU A 59 15.06 9.78 -13.11
CA LEU A 59 14.90 9.08 -11.83
C LEU A 59 16.23 9.02 -11.06
N ARG A 60 17.35 8.78 -11.75
CA ARG A 60 18.69 8.80 -11.12
C ARG A 60 19.05 10.17 -10.57
N GLU A 61 18.71 11.25 -11.30
CA GLU A 61 18.94 12.63 -10.83
C GLU A 61 18.09 12.96 -9.59
N LEU A 62 16.89 12.36 -9.46
CA LEU A 62 16.02 12.49 -8.31
C LEU A 62 16.39 11.54 -7.15
N GLY A 63 17.39 10.66 -7.33
CA GLY A 63 17.75 9.65 -6.33
C GLY A 63 16.70 8.58 -6.11
N VAL A 64 15.83 8.32 -7.11
CA VAL A 64 14.74 7.34 -7.06
C VAL A 64 15.20 6.05 -7.75
N GLU A 65 15.18 4.93 -7.00
CA GLU A 65 15.47 3.61 -7.58
C GLU A 65 14.30 3.10 -8.41
N LEU A 66 14.57 2.21 -9.37
CA LEU A 66 13.56 1.55 -10.21
C LEU A 66 13.73 0.04 -10.15
N PHE A 67 12.64 -0.67 -9.84
CA PHE A 67 12.60 -2.14 -9.80
C PHE A 67 11.47 -2.71 -10.63
N GLU A 68 11.77 -3.72 -11.46
CA GLU A 68 10.77 -4.60 -12.05
C GLU A 68 10.46 -5.74 -11.10
N VAL A 69 9.17 -5.98 -10.83
CA VAL A 69 8.76 -6.89 -9.77
C VAL A 69 7.59 -7.79 -10.16
N ALA A 70 7.49 -8.96 -9.52
CA ALA A 70 6.51 -9.99 -9.82
C ALA A 70 5.15 -9.81 -9.10
N ARG A 71 4.73 -8.56 -8.78
CA ARG A 71 3.38 -8.26 -8.28
C ARG A 71 2.40 -8.00 -9.40
N GLY A 72 1.12 -8.15 -9.12
CA GLY A 72 0.05 -7.64 -9.99
C GLY A 72 0.02 -6.13 -10.04
N GLY A 73 -0.70 -5.60 -11.03
CA GLY A 73 -0.85 -4.16 -11.25
C GLY A 73 0.30 -3.54 -12.05
N ASP A 74 0.21 -2.23 -12.20
CA ASP A 74 1.08 -1.37 -13.00
C ASP A 74 2.17 -0.72 -12.13
N VAL A 75 2.59 0.50 -12.47
CA VAL A 75 3.60 1.30 -11.78
C VAL A 75 3.07 1.86 -10.46
N THR A 76 3.92 1.91 -9.44
CA THR A 76 3.66 2.66 -8.20
C THR A 76 4.96 3.26 -7.64
N TYR A 77 4.78 4.23 -6.73
CA TYR A 77 5.85 4.92 -6.03
C TYR A 77 5.77 4.62 -4.53
N HIS A 78 6.94 4.44 -3.91
CA HIS A 78 7.11 4.29 -2.47
C HIS A 78 8.12 5.32 -1.96
N ALA A 79 7.90 5.85 -0.74
CA ALA A 79 8.80 6.77 -0.09
C ALA A 79 8.56 6.79 1.44
N PRO A 80 9.45 7.41 2.23
CA PRO A 80 9.25 7.59 3.66
C PRO A 80 7.93 8.29 3.97
N GLY A 81 7.22 7.80 5.00
CA GLY A 81 5.87 8.24 5.33
C GLY A 81 4.77 7.47 4.59
N GLN A 82 5.11 6.39 3.87
CA GLN A 82 4.17 5.43 3.33
C GLN A 82 4.31 4.10 4.07
N LEU A 83 3.26 3.64 4.74
CA LEU A 83 3.26 2.31 5.37
C LEU A 83 3.08 1.22 4.33
N VAL A 84 4.10 0.40 4.16
CA VAL A 84 4.07 -0.77 3.27
C VAL A 84 3.85 -2.02 4.09
N GLY A 85 2.96 -2.91 3.61
CA GLY A 85 2.66 -4.18 4.23
C GLY A 85 2.81 -5.34 3.26
N TYR A 86 3.57 -6.36 3.67
CA TYR A 86 3.79 -7.58 2.92
C TYR A 86 3.22 -8.79 3.69
N PRO A 87 1.95 -9.18 3.45
CA PRO A 87 1.39 -10.41 3.99
C PRO A 87 1.96 -11.62 3.25
N ILE A 88 2.64 -12.48 3.98
CA ILE A 88 3.15 -13.77 3.53
C ILE A 88 2.21 -14.83 4.10
N VAL A 89 1.20 -15.20 3.32
CA VAL A 89 0.06 -16.01 3.75
C VAL A 89 -0.09 -17.22 2.82
N ASP A 90 -0.28 -18.40 3.39
CA ASP A 90 -0.60 -19.60 2.63
C ASP A 90 -2.11 -19.72 2.44
N LEU A 91 -2.58 -19.24 1.28
CA LEU A 91 -3.99 -19.27 0.92
C LEU A 91 -4.55 -20.69 0.78
N ASP A 92 -3.71 -21.65 0.43
CA ASP A 92 -4.09 -23.06 0.34
C ASP A 92 -4.31 -23.65 1.73
N GLY A 93 -3.38 -23.41 2.64
CA GLY A 93 -3.50 -23.83 4.04
C GLY A 93 -4.73 -23.28 4.74
N LEU A 94 -5.23 -22.11 4.31
CA LEU A 94 -6.48 -21.50 4.77
C LEU A 94 -7.72 -22.00 4.00
N GLY A 95 -7.58 -22.87 3.01
CA GLY A 95 -8.69 -23.28 2.13
C GLY A 95 -9.19 -22.17 1.19
N ARG A 96 -8.37 -21.16 0.90
CA ARG A 96 -8.77 -19.92 0.20
C ARG A 96 -7.94 -19.70 -1.07
N ARG A 97 -7.93 -20.64 -2.00
CA ARG A 97 -7.26 -20.47 -3.30
C ARG A 97 -7.94 -19.43 -4.20
N ASP A 98 -8.10 -18.22 -3.68
CA ASP A 98 -8.72 -17.09 -4.38
C ASP A 98 -7.92 -15.80 -4.12
N VAL A 99 -7.19 -15.35 -5.14
CA VAL A 99 -6.39 -14.12 -5.07
C VAL A 99 -7.28 -12.88 -4.99
N HIS A 100 -8.45 -12.89 -5.65
CA HIS A 100 -9.37 -11.75 -5.58
C HIS A 100 -9.99 -11.63 -4.20
N ALA A 101 -10.37 -12.74 -3.57
CA ALA A 101 -10.83 -12.72 -2.18
C ALA A 101 -9.74 -12.20 -1.23
N HIS A 102 -8.48 -12.59 -1.44
CA HIS A 102 -7.35 -12.05 -0.67
C HIS A 102 -7.17 -10.54 -0.86
N LEU A 103 -7.26 -10.03 -2.10
CA LEU A 103 -7.24 -8.59 -2.35
C LEU A 103 -8.37 -7.86 -1.61
N ARG A 104 -9.58 -8.42 -1.61
CA ARG A 104 -10.73 -7.85 -0.89
C ARG A 104 -10.55 -7.88 0.64
N SER A 105 -9.87 -8.89 1.18
CA SER A 105 -9.50 -8.93 2.60
C SER A 105 -8.50 -7.81 2.94
N LEU A 106 -7.49 -7.57 2.10
CA LEU A 106 -6.55 -6.46 2.31
C LEU A 106 -7.25 -5.10 2.27
N GLU A 107 -8.14 -4.88 1.29
CA GLU A 107 -8.95 -3.66 1.23
C GLU A 107 -9.84 -3.50 2.48
N ALA A 108 -10.50 -4.57 2.94
CA ALA A 108 -11.34 -4.53 4.13
C ALA A 108 -10.53 -4.12 5.36
N GLY A 109 -9.37 -4.72 5.59
CA GLY A 109 -8.51 -4.39 6.72
C GLY A 109 -8.01 -2.94 6.67
N LEU A 110 -7.65 -2.43 5.48
CA LEU A 110 -7.24 -1.04 5.34
C LEU A 110 -8.40 -0.06 5.57
N ILE A 111 -9.61 -0.36 5.06
CA ILE A 111 -10.81 0.47 5.28
C ILE A 111 -11.13 0.53 6.78
N GLU A 112 -11.15 -0.62 7.46
CA GLU A 112 -11.42 -0.70 8.90
C GLU A 112 -10.38 0.10 9.72
N ALA A 113 -9.09 -0.01 9.37
CA ALA A 113 -8.04 0.77 10.01
C ALA A 113 -8.19 2.28 9.78
N LEU A 114 -8.58 2.69 8.57
CA LEU A 114 -8.80 4.09 8.22
C LEU A 114 -10.02 4.68 8.92
N GLU A 115 -11.11 3.92 9.04
CA GLU A 115 -12.30 4.31 9.80
C GLU A 115 -11.98 4.53 11.28
N GLU A 116 -11.19 3.65 11.91
CA GLU A 116 -10.69 3.83 13.29
C GLU A 116 -9.89 5.13 13.46
N LEU A 117 -9.18 5.54 12.40
CA LEU A 117 -8.37 6.78 12.40
C LEU A 117 -9.19 8.04 12.11
N GLY A 118 -10.48 7.89 11.77
CA GLY A 118 -11.36 9.00 11.40
C GLY A 118 -11.27 9.41 9.92
N VAL A 119 -10.76 8.53 9.07
CA VAL A 119 -10.71 8.73 7.61
C VAL A 119 -11.69 7.77 6.94
N PRO A 120 -12.90 8.21 6.57
CA PRO A 120 -13.87 7.38 5.86
C PRO A 120 -13.29 6.87 4.54
N ALA A 121 -13.36 5.55 4.31
CA ALA A 121 -12.74 4.93 3.16
C ALA A 121 -13.66 3.89 2.50
N CYS A 122 -13.47 3.68 1.20
CA CYS A 122 -14.30 2.77 0.42
C CYS A 122 -13.51 2.07 -0.69
N ARG A 123 -14.19 1.12 -1.34
CA ARG A 123 -13.78 0.54 -2.62
C ARG A 123 -14.43 1.28 -3.77
N VAL A 124 -13.73 1.39 -4.88
CA VAL A 124 -14.30 1.86 -6.16
C VAL A 124 -14.50 0.64 -7.07
N PRO A 125 -15.71 0.38 -7.58
CA PRO A 125 -15.96 -0.76 -8.45
C PRO A 125 -15.05 -0.79 -9.68
N GLY A 126 -14.45 -1.94 -9.97
CA GLY A 126 -13.53 -2.12 -11.10
C GLY A 126 -12.07 -1.75 -10.79
N TRP A 127 -11.79 -1.09 -9.69
CA TRP A 127 -10.43 -0.71 -9.29
C TRP A 127 -9.96 -1.48 -8.06
N THR A 128 -8.67 -1.73 -7.98
CA THR A 128 -8.02 -2.34 -6.81
C THR A 128 -7.32 -1.27 -5.99
N GLY A 129 -7.55 -1.29 -4.67
CA GLY A 129 -7.01 -0.33 -3.72
C GLY A 129 -8.08 0.27 -2.83
N VAL A 130 -7.69 1.24 -2.01
CA VAL A 130 -8.61 1.93 -1.09
C VAL A 130 -8.66 3.41 -1.43
N PHE A 131 -9.87 3.94 -1.40
CA PHE A 131 -10.20 5.31 -1.78
C PHE A 131 -10.93 6.00 -0.63
N VAL A 132 -10.87 7.32 -0.59
CA VAL A 132 -11.59 8.10 0.43
C VAL A 132 -13.08 8.14 0.08
N ASP A 133 -13.93 7.81 1.06
CA ASP A 133 -15.38 7.93 0.89
C ASP A 133 -15.80 9.40 1.07
N ARG A 134 -16.29 10.01 0.01
CA ARG A 134 -16.79 11.41 0.00
C ARG A 134 -18.22 11.53 0.50
N GLY A 135 -18.85 10.40 0.93
CA GLY A 135 -20.25 10.36 1.30
C GLY A 135 -21.22 10.47 0.10
N ARG A 136 -22.49 10.10 0.35
CA ARG A 136 -23.54 10.12 -0.69
C ARG A 136 -23.98 11.53 -1.09
N SER A 137 -23.65 12.53 -0.26
CA SER A 137 -24.13 13.93 -0.45
C SER A 137 -23.13 14.81 -1.21
N ALA A 138 -21.87 14.40 -1.32
CA ALA A 138 -20.91 15.16 -2.10
C ALA A 138 -21.18 14.92 -3.59
N ARG A 139 -21.32 16.01 -4.37
CA ARG A 139 -21.24 15.90 -5.83
C ARG A 139 -19.95 15.16 -6.16
N ARG A 140 -20.04 14.09 -6.96
CA ARG A 140 -18.88 13.35 -7.48
C ARG A 140 -18.15 14.17 -8.56
N ASP A 141 -17.94 15.45 -8.28
CA ASP A 141 -17.20 16.34 -9.17
C ASP A 141 -15.72 16.21 -8.84
N GLY A 142 -14.95 15.65 -9.73
CA GLY A 142 -13.50 15.48 -9.62
C GLY A 142 -13.02 14.03 -9.48
N PRO A 143 -11.69 13.82 -9.55
CA PRO A 143 -11.06 12.51 -9.55
C PRO A 143 -11.29 11.76 -8.23
N GLU A 144 -11.30 10.43 -8.27
CA GLU A 144 -11.33 9.60 -7.06
C GLU A 144 -10.01 9.75 -6.29
N ARG A 145 -10.09 9.89 -4.95
CA ARG A 145 -8.92 10.06 -4.09
C ARG A 145 -8.42 8.73 -3.57
N LYS A 146 -7.30 8.28 -4.10
CA LYS A 146 -6.69 7.00 -3.72
C LYS A 146 -5.73 7.18 -2.56
N ILE A 147 -5.99 6.47 -1.46
CA ILE A 147 -5.20 6.53 -0.23
C ILE A 147 -4.28 5.30 -0.06
N ALA A 148 -4.65 4.15 -0.64
CA ALA A 148 -3.80 2.96 -0.61
C ALA A 148 -3.80 2.22 -1.95
N SER A 149 -2.62 1.76 -2.34
CA SER A 149 -2.38 0.90 -3.49
C SER A 149 -2.20 -0.55 -3.02
N ILE A 150 -2.69 -1.52 -3.83
CA ILE A 150 -2.58 -2.95 -3.52
C ILE A 150 -2.10 -3.68 -4.77
N GLY A 151 -1.08 -4.52 -4.60
CA GLY A 151 -0.56 -5.37 -5.66
C GLY A 151 0.16 -6.58 -5.07
N VAL A 152 -0.41 -7.77 -5.24
CA VAL A 152 0.14 -9.01 -4.70
C VAL A 152 0.78 -9.88 -5.78
N GLY A 153 1.73 -10.70 -5.37
CA GLY A 153 2.21 -11.85 -6.10
C GLY A 153 1.83 -13.13 -5.36
N VAL A 154 1.75 -14.24 -6.08
CA VAL A 154 1.46 -15.55 -5.49
C VAL A 154 2.41 -16.58 -6.06
N ARG A 155 3.03 -17.39 -5.20
CA ARG A 155 3.88 -18.52 -5.55
C ARG A 155 3.39 -19.77 -4.81
N ARG A 156 2.85 -20.74 -5.56
CA ARG A 156 2.30 -21.96 -4.97
C ARG A 156 1.31 -21.67 -3.82
N TRP A 157 0.44 -20.71 -4.03
CA TRP A 157 -0.58 -20.21 -3.09
C TRP A 157 -0.05 -19.48 -1.84
N VAL A 158 1.26 -19.26 -1.72
CA VAL A 158 1.81 -18.33 -0.73
C VAL A 158 1.93 -16.95 -1.35
N THR A 159 1.38 -15.94 -0.66
CA THR A 159 1.36 -14.54 -1.12
C THR A 159 2.70 -13.83 -0.83
N PHE A 160 2.99 -12.78 -1.60
CA PHE A 160 4.09 -11.84 -1.38
C PHE A 160 3.74 -10.49 -2.01
N HIS A 161 4.49 -9.42 -1.74
CA HIS A 161 4.04 -8.05 -1.89
C HIS A 161 2.76 -7.83 -1.09
N GLY A 162 1.95 -6.83 -1.40
CA GLY A 162 0.75 -6.57 -0.63
C GLY A 162 0.20 -5.17 -0.86
N PHE A 163 0.34 -4.27 0.11
CA PHE A 163 -0.26 -2.95 0.06
C PHE A 163 0.74 -1.83 0.43
N ALA A 164 0.40 -0.62 0.01
CA ALA A 164 1.08 0.61 0.36
C ALA A 164 0.03 1.67 0.74
N LEU A 165 -0.03 2.04 2.02
CA LEU A 165 -0.92 3.05 2.58
C LEU A 165 -0.17 4.38 2.71
N ASN A 166 -0.66 5.42 2.05
CA ASN A 166 -0.11 6.76 2.15
C ASN A 166 -0.47 7.36 3.51
N VAL A 167 0.51 7.52 4.41
CA VAL A 167 0.29 8.08 5.75
C VAL A 167 0.58 9.57 5.76
N ARG A 168 1.81 9.96 5.44
CA ARG A 168 2.26 11.36 5.41
C ARG A 168 3.38 11.64 4.40
N LEU A 169 3.60 10.70 3.46
CA LEU A 169 4.63 10.88 2.43
C LEU A 169 4.36 12.12 1.58
N ASP A 170 5.41 12.63 0.96
CA ASP A 170 5.30 13.65 -0.07
C ASP A 170 4.65 13.04 -1.32
N LEU A 171 3.49 13.57 -1.68
CA LEU A 171 2.71 13.09 -2.81
C LEU A 171 3.26 13.56 -4.16
N GLU A 172 4.15 14.57 -4.20
CA GLU A 172 4.77 15.06 -5.44
C GLU A 172 5.57 13.97 -6.14
N GLY A 173 6.12 12.98 -5.39
CA GLY A 173 6.80 11.82 -5.99
C GLY A 173 5.92 11.00 -6.94
N PHE A 174 4.60 11.02 -6.79
CA PHE A 174 3.67 10.38 -7.73
C PHE A 174 3.58 11.10 -9.09
N GLU A 175 4.03 12.35 -9.21
CA GLU A 175 4.05 13.08 -10.48
C GLU A 175 4.99 12.45 -11.51
N ALA A 176 6.00 11.68 -11.05
CA ALA A 176 6.91 10.94 -11.89
C ALA A 176 6.25 9.77 -12.66
N ILE A 177 5.02 9.40 -12.30
CA ILE A 177 4.28 8.26 -12.85
C ILE A 177 2.82 8.61 -13.14
N VAL A 178 2.12 7.75 -13.88
CA VAL A 178 0.66 7.66 -13.91
C VAL A 178 0.27 6.52 -12.96
N PRO A 179 -0.16 6.80 -11.71
CA PRO A 179 -0.36 5.77 -10.71
C PRO A 179 -1.36 4.71 -11.16
N CYS A 180 -0.94 3.45 -11.26
CA CYS A 180 -1.77 2.33 -11.71
C CYS A 180 -2.41 2.51 -13.11
N GLY A 181 -1.88 3.40 -13.96
CA GLY A 181 -2.48 3.74 -15.25
C GLY A 181 -3.84 4.47 -15.16
N LEU A 182 -4.18 5.04 -14.00
CA LEU A 182 -5.48 5.69 -13.74
C LEU A 182 -5.35 7.20 -13.86
N TYR A 183 -5.92 7.79 -14.91
CA TYR A 183 -5.86 9.22 -15.19
C TYR A 183 -6.84 10.06 -14.35
N ASP A 184 -7.95 9.45 -13.88
CA ASP A 184 -8.98 10.12 -13.07
C ASP A 184 -8.80 9.85 -11.56
N VAL A 185 -7.57 9.71 -11.10
CA VAL A 185 -7.22 9.46 -9.71
C VAL A 185 -6.28 10.53 -9.19
N GLU A 186 -6.62 11.09 -8.04
CA GLU A 186 -5.76 11.93 -7.20
C GLU A 186 -5.18 11.06 -6.07
N MET A 187 -3.86 11.09 -5.88
CA MET A 187 -3.27 10.44 -4.71
C MET A 187 -3.47 11.32 -3.48
N THR A 188 -3.83 10.69 -2.36
CA THR A 188 -3.99 11.37 -1.07
C THR A 188 -3.32 10.58 0.04
N SER A 189 -3.33 11.10 1.27
CA SER A 189 -2.76 10.45 2.45
C SER A 189 -3.63 10.66 3.68
N VAL A 190 -3.42 9.84 4.72
CA VAL A 190 -4.11 9.98 6.01
C VAL A 190 -3.93 11.39 6.57
N ALA A 191 -2.71 11.94 6.51
CA ALA A 191 -2.43 13.29 6.97
C ALA A 191 -3.23 14.36 6.21
N VAL A 192 -3.31 14.26 4.87
CA VAL A 192 -4.07 15.21 4.04
C VAL A 192 -5.56 15.15 4.36
N GLU A 193 -6.12 13.94 4.50
CA GLU A 193 -7.55 13.78 4.76
C GLU A 193 -7.94 14.27 6.17
N LEU A 194 -7.15 13.98 7.20
CA LEU A 194 -7.37 14.50 8.54
C LEU A 194 -7.27 16.04 8.57
N ALA A 195 -6.34 16.65 7.82
CA ALA A 195 -6.23 18.10 7.72
C ALA A 195 -7.43 18.74 6.99
N ARG A 196 -8.03 18.04 6.02
CA ARG A 196 -9.24 18.49 5.33
C ARG A 196 -10.46 18.49 6.27
N GLU A 197 -10.59 17.49 7.14
CA GLU A 197 -11.71 17.36 8.08
C GLU A 197 -11.59 18.31 9.29
N GLU A 198 -10.42 18.35 9.93
CA GLU A 198 -10.21 19.07 11.19
C GLU A 198 -9.61 20.48 11.00
N GLY A 199 -9.23 20.83 9.77
CA GLY A 199 -8.52 22.08 9.41
C GLY A 199 -7.00 21.99 9.59
N PRO A 200 -6.23 22.97 9.07
CA PRO A 200 -4.76 22.91 8.98
C PRO A 200 -4.03 22.86 10.34
N ARG A 201 -4.71 23.14 11.45
CA ARG A 201 -4.17 22.99 12.82
C ARG A 201 -4.28 21.55 13.36
N ALA A 202 -4.97 20.66 12.65
CA ALA A 202 -5.17 19.26 13.07
C ALA A 202 -3.87 18.46 13.17
N LEU A 203 -2.86 18.84 12.43
CA LEU A 203 -1.60 18.13 12.30
C LEU A 203 -0.41 18.99 12.75
N ASP A 204 -0.37 19.31 14.04
CA ASP A 204 0.87 19.81 14.63
C ASP A 204 1.95 18.71 14.61
N ALA A 205 3.22 19.12 14.74
CA ALA A 205 4.37 18.22 14.69
C ALA A 205 4.26 17.06 15.70
N ARG A 206 3.59 17.26 16.84
CA ARG A 206 3.39 16.22 17.86
C ARG A 206 2.35 15.17 17.46
N ARG A 207 1.28 15.59 16.77
CA ARG A 207 0.27 14.69 16.23
C ARG A 207 0.83 13.88 15.06
N LEU A 208 1.58 14.53 14.15
CA LEU A 208 2.26 13.86 13.04
C LEU A 208 3.25 12.80 13.54
N ALA A 209 4.07 13.11 14.55
CA ALA A 209 5.01 12.14 15.13
C ALA A 209 4.33 10.88 15.69
N LYS A 210 3.07 10.99 16.12
CA LYS A 210 2.28 9.87 16.63
C LYS A 210 1.45 9.18 15.55
N LEU A 211 1.23 9.83 14.41
CA LEU A 211 0.36 9.32 13.36
C LEU A 211 0.86 7.98 12.82
N ASP A 212 2.15 7.88 12.51
CA ASP A 212 2.74 6.65 11.98
C ASP A 212 2.54 5.46 12.91
N GLN A 213 2.73 5.66 14.21
CA GLN A 213 2.50 4.61 15.20
C GLN A 213 1.02 4.20 15.25
N ARG A 214 0.11 5.18 15.33
CA ARG A 214 -1.35 4.92 15.36
C ARG A 214 -1.81 4.15 14.11
N VAL A 215 -1.33 4.56 12.94
CA VAL A 215 -1.64 3.89 11.67
C VAL A 215 -1.13 2.46 11.67
N ARG A 216 0.14 2.24 12.06
CA ARG A 216 0.69 0.87 12.15
C ARG A 216 -0.11 -0.02 13.08
N GLU A 217 -0.49 0.49 14.25
CA GLU A 217 -1.27 -0.28 15.23
C GLU A 217 -2.68 -0.60 14.73
N ALA A 218 -3.39 0.36 14.10
CA ALA A 218 -4.70 0.15 13.51
C ALA A 218 -4.64 -0.90 12.37
N VAL A 219 -3.72 -0.72 11.42
CA VAL A 219 -3.51 -1.66 10.32
C VAL A 219 -3.15 -3.05 10.84
N ALA A 220 -2.32 -3.13 11.87
CA ALA A 220 -1.92 -4.40 12.46
C ALA A 220 -3.11 -5.17 13.03
N ARG A 221 -3.97 -4.50 13.79
CA ARG A 221 -5.19 -5.12 14.37
C ARG A 221 -6.14 -5.61 13.29
N SER A 222 -6.50 -4.74 12.35
CA SER A 222 -7.44 -5.05 11.28
C SER A 222 -6.92 -6.16 10.36
N MET A 223 -5.64 -6.12 9.97
CA MET A 223 -5.05 -7.16 9.13
C MET A 223 -4.97 -8.51 9.83
N GLN A 224 -4.72 -8.55 11.14
CA GLN A 224 -4.74 -9.80 11.88
C GLN A 224 -6.10 -10.49 11.77
N VAL A 225 -7.20 -9.74 11.89
CA VAL A 225 -8.56 -10.28 11.71
C VAL A 225 -8.77 -10.78 10.29
N GLN A 226 -8.47 -9.94 9.30
CA GLN A 226 -8.76 -10.24 7.89
C GLN A 226 -7.90 -11.36 7.28
N LEU A 227 -6.69 -11.57 7.79
CA LEU A 227 -5.77 -12.59 7.26
C LEU A 227 -5.93 -13.97 7.96
N THR A 228 -6.56 -14.02 9.14
CA THR A 228 -6.76 -15.26 9.90
C THR A 228 -8.21 -15.77 9.88
N SER A 229 -9.18 -14.93 9.57
CA SER A 229 -10.60 -15.29 9.39
C SER A 229 -10.87 -15.79 7.99
#